data_80539b64480e22bda5a09d91a9097af4
#
_entry.id   80539b64480e22bda5a09d91a9097af4
#
_cell.length_a   1.000
_cell.length_b   1.000
_cell.length_c   1.000
_cell.angle_alpha   90.00
_cell.angle_beta   90.00
_cell.angle_gamma   90.00
#
_symmetry.space_group_name_H-M   'P 1'
#
loop_
_entity.id
_entity.type
_entity.pdbx_description
1 polymer ?
#
loop_
_entity_poly.entity_id
_entity_poly.type
_entity_poly.pdbx_seq_one_letter_code
_entity_poly.pdbx_strand_id
1 'polypeptide(L)'
;MPESRAINYWWGMKSGVIDVQLSDTLPDGVRSLAKILKQGIIDGSVDPFHTRIVDQQGVERNDGSRSFSPEEIMTMDWLCDNVEGSIPGYDEIIPPARELVRLLGVYRDSIPPQKEEKQL
;
A
#
# COMPACT_ATOMS: atom_id res chain seq x y z
N MET A 1 -22.50 7.49 -24.73
CA MET A 1 -22.52 6.19 -24.05
C MET A 1 -21.38 6.14 -23.07
N PRO A 2 -21.65 6.09 -21.77
CA PRO A 2 -20.59 5.79 -20.85
C PRO A 2 -20.11 4.37 -21.14
N GLU A 3 -18.89 4.27 -21.63
CA GLU A 3 -18.20 3.00 -21.62
C GLU A 3 -18.23 2.47 -20.19
N SER A 4 -18.68 1.23 -20.01
CA SER A 4 -18.59 0.56 -18.72
C SER A 4 -17.10 0.28 -18.42
N ARG A 5 -16.38 1.31 -18.03
CA ARG A 5 -15.07 1.14 -17.45
C ARG A 5 -15.27 0.56 -16.07
N ALA A 6 -14.61 -0.56 -15.78
CA ALA A 6 -14.41 -0.96 -14.40
C ALA A 6 -13.77 0.23 -13.68
N ILE A 7 -14.58 0.95 -12.91
CA ILE A 7 -14.12 2.10 -12.17
C ILE A 7 -13.44 1.57 -10.92
N ASN A 8 -12.10 1.55 -10.94
CA ASN A 8 -11.34 1.34 -9.73
C ASN A 8 -11.44 2.59 -8.87
N TYR A 9 -12.30 2.55 -7.87
CA TYR A 9 -12.38 3.61 -6.88
C TYR A 9 -11.15 3.53 -5.96
N TRP A 10 -10.27 4.50 -6.11
CA TRP A 10 -9.12 4.67 -5.25
C TRP A 10 -9.34 5.88 -4.36
N TRP A 11 -9.82 5.65 -3.14
CA TRP A 11 -10.13 6.71 -2.18
C TRP A 11 -9.27 6.56 -0.93
N GLY A 12 -8.74 7.71 -0.47
CA GLY A 12 -8.03 7.80 0.79
C GLY A 12 -8.95 8.15 1.97
N MET A 13 -8.33 8.43 3.11
CA MET A 13 -9.05 8.80 4.35
C MET A 13 -9.91 10.05 4.21
N LYS A 14 -9.58 10.97 3.31
CA LYS A 14 -10.37 12.18 3.05
C LYS A 14 -11.81 11.86 2.63
N SER A 15 -12.02 10.77 1.91
CA SER A 15 -13.34 10.34 1.45
C SER A 15 -14.17 9.66 2.54
N GLY A 16 -13.56 9.25 3.66
CA GLY A 16 -14.19 8.47 4.71
C GLY A 16 -14.36 6.98 4.41
N VAL A 17 -13.87 6.49 3.26
CA VAL A 17 -13.93 5.07 2.87
C VAL A 17 -12.98 4.22 3.72
N ILE A 18 -11.80 4.76 4.05
CA ILE A 18 -10.84 4.13 4.94
C ILE A 18 -10.56 5.01 6.15
N ASP A 19 -10.21 4.38 7.25
CA ASP A 19 -9.86 5.07 8.48
C ASP A 19 -8.80 4.27 9.25
N VAL A 20 -8.14 4.95 10.19
CA VAL A 20 -7.15 4.37 11.09
C VAL A 20 -7.70 4.39 12.50
N GLN A 21 -7.72 3.23 13.15
CA GLN A 21 -8.08 3.11 14.56
C GLN A 21 -6.82 3.05 15.40
N LEU A 22 -6.74 3.91 16.41
CA LEU A 22 -5.63 3.94 17.35
C LEU A 22 -5.91 3.04 18.54
N SER A 23 -4.89 2.29 18.98
CA SER A 23 -4.98 1.47 20.19
C SER A 23 -5.16 2.34 21.44
N ASP A 24 -6.03 1.92 22.34
CA ASP A 24 -6.23 2.58 23.64
C ASP A 24 -5.03 2.47 24.57
N THR A 25 -4.10 1.56 24.27
CA THR A 25 -2.86 1.37 25.04
C THR A 25 -1.75 2.32 24.70
N LEU A 26 -1.92 3.14 23.65
CA LEU A 26 -0.92 4.14 23.26
C LEU A 26 -0.82 5.25 24.30
N PRO A 27 0.39 5.73 24.64
CA PRO A 27 0.57 6.93 25.44
C PRO A 27 -0.14 8.13 24.82
N ASP A 28 -0.64 9.05 25.66
CA ASP A 28 -1.41 10.21 25.21
C ASP A 28 -0.65 11.09 24.23
N GLY A 29 0.64 11.31 24.44
CA GLY A 29 1.48 12.06 23.52
C GLY A 29 1.61 11.43 22.14
N VAL A 30 1.77 10.11 22.08
CA VAL A 30 1.82 9.35 20.83
C VAL A 30 0.47 9.40 20.12
N ARG A 31 -0.62 9.25 20.86
CA ARG A 31 -1.98 9.34 20.32
C ARG A 31 -2.26 10.71 19.72
N SER A 32 -1.87 11.78 20.42
CA SER A 32 -2.02 13.15 19.93
C SER A 32 -1.23 13.41 18.66
N LEU A 33 0.01 12.93 18.59
CA LEU A 33 0.85 13.02 17.39
C LEU A 33 0.22 12.26 16.22
N ALA A 34 -0.26 11.04 16.46
CA ALA A 34 -0.92 10.23 15.42
C ALA A 34 -2.18 10.91 14.88
N LYS A 35 -2.98 11.57 15.73
CA LYS A 35 -4.15 12.33 15.29
C LYS A 35 -3.78 13.54 14.42
N ILE A 36 -2.70 14.24 14.75
CA ILE A 36 -2.18 15.35 13.95
C ILE A 36 -1.73 14.87 12.58
N LEU A 37 -0.98 13.76 12.53
CA LEU A 37 -0.54 13.15 11.27
C LEU A 37 -1.72 12.66 10.42
N LYS A 38 -2.70 12.03 11.05
CA LYS A 38 -3.93 11.59 10.37
C LYS A 38 -4.64 12.76 9.72
N GLN A 39 -4.81 13.86 10.45
CA GLN A 39 -5.44 15.05 9.91
C GLN A 39 -4.63 15.66 8.76
N GLY A 40 -3.30 15.66 8.85
CA GLY A 40 -2.42 16.10 7.77
C GLY A 40 -2.57 15.26 6.51
N ILE A 41 -2.75 13.95 6.64
CA ILE A 41 -3.01 13.04 5.50
C ILE A 41 -4.39 13.34 4.89
N ILE A 42 -5.41 13.55 5.72
CA ILE A 42 -6.78 13.87 5.28
C ILE A 42 -6.82 15.17 4.49
N ASP A 43 -6.15 16.22 4.97
CA ASP A 43 -6.16 17.53 4.31
C ASP A 43 -5.13 17.68 3.18
N GLY A 44 -4.29 16.67 2.98
CA GLY A 44 -3.30 16.64 1.90
C GLY A 44 -1.99 17.35 2.21
N SER A 45 -1.79 17.90 3.43
CA SER A 45 -0.53 18.52 3.83
C SER A 45 0.58 17.52 4.09
N VAL A 46 0.24 16.26 4.37
CA VAL A 46 1.17 15.14 4.57
C VAL A 46 0.84 14.04 3.55
N ASP A 47 1.79 13.72 2.70
CA ASP A 47 1.74 12.55 1.83
C ASP A 47 2.79 11.54 2.29
N PRO A 48 2.38 10.40 2.91
CA PRO A 48 3.32 9.42 3.43
C PRO A 48 4.12 8.70 2.34
N PHE A 49 3.69 8.79 1.08
CA PHE A 49 4.37 8.19 -0.06
C PHE A 49 5.25 9.16 -0.85
N HIS A 50 5.33 10.42 -0.42
CA HIS A 50 6.18 11.43 -1.05
C HIS A 50 7.39 11.73 -0.15
N THR A 51 8.17 10.71 0.11
CA THR A 51 9.37 10.80 0.95
C THR A 51 10.34 9.70 0.55
N ARG A 52 11.55 9.76 1.10
CA ARG A 52 12.49 8.66 0.94
C ARG A 52 11.96 7.43 1.66
N ILE A 53 11.80 6.34 0.92
CA ILE A 53 11.28 5.07 1.42
C ILE A 53 12.27 3.97 1.08
N VAL A 54 12.66 3.22 2.11
CA VAL A 54 13.56 2.07 2.00
C VAL A 54 12.82 0.83 2.46
N ASP A 55 12.96 -0.28 1.77
CA ASP A 55 12.34 -1.53 2.16
C ASP A 55 13.18 -2.31 3.18
N GLN A 56 12.63 -3.42 3.67
CA GLN A 56 13.28 -4.26 4.68
C GLN A 56 14.60 -4.89 4.23
N GLN A 57 14.85 -4.96 2.94
CA GLN A 57 16.10 -5.45 2.36
C GLN A 57 17.13 -4.33 2.10
N GLY A 58 16.80 -3.10 2.47
CA GLY A 58 17.67 -1.94 2.27
C GLY A 58 17.60 -1.34 0.87
N VAL A 59 16.63 -1.75 0.05
CA VAL A 59 16.42 -1.18 -1.29
C VAL A 59 15.63 0.11 -1.20
N GLU A 60 16.15 1.18 -1.79
CA GLU A 60 15.42 2.45 -1.90
C GLU A 60 14.29 2.33 -2.92
N ARG A 61 13.05 2.47 -2.45
CA ARG A 61 11.85 2.38 -3.26
C ARG A 61 11.35 3.73 -3.76
N ASN A 62 11.64 4.77 -3.01
CA ASN A 62 11.38 6.16 -3.37
C ASN A 62 12.52 7.03 -2.85
N ASP A 63 13.05 7.91 -3.70
CA ASP A 63 14.09 8.87 -3.32
C ASP A 63 13.52 10.18 -2.71
N GLY A 64 12.20 10.31 -2.67
CA GLY A 64 11.51 11.48 -2.16
C GLY A 64 11.18 12.53 -3.22
N SER A 65 11.52 12.30 -4.47
CA SER A 65 11.29 13.28 -5.56
C SER A 65 9.85 13.33 -6.05
N ARG A 66 9.07 12.30 -5.79
CA ARG A 66 7.67 12.17 -6.20
C ARG A 66 6.87 11.34 -5.21
N SER A 67 5.56 11.43 -5.27
CA SER A 67 4.66 10.50 -4.59
C SER A 67 4.47 9.21 -5.40
N PHE A 68 4.17 8.11 -4.72
CA PHE A 68 3.74 6.89 -5.41
C PHE A 68 2.40 7.09 -6.10
N SER A 69 2.25 6.47 -7.27
CA SER A 69 0.95 6.36 -7.94
C SER A 69 0.04 5.37 -7.21
N PRO A 70 -1.30 5.46 -7.40
CA PRO A 70 -2.22 4.46 -6.86
C PRO A 70 -1.88 3.03 -7.28
N GLU A 71 -1.40 2.82 -8.50
CA GLU A 71 -0.98 1.50 -8.99
C GLU A 71 0.23 0.98 -8.22
N GLU A 72 1.21 1.82 -7.95
CA GLU A 72 2.39 1.44 -7.17
C GLU A 72 2.02 1.06 -5.74
N ILE A 73 1.08 1.78 -5.13
CA ILE A 73 0.59 1.47 -3.78
C ILE A 73 -0.20 0.15 -3.78
N MET A 74 -1.09 -0.04 -4.75
CA MET A 74 -1.95 -1.22 -4.83
C MET A 74 -1.16 -2.51 -5.09
N THR A 75 -0.06 -2.42 -5.83
CA THR A 75 0.78 -3.58 -6.19
C THR A 75 2.03 -3.72 -5.32
N MET A 76 2.09 -3.01 -4.20
CA MET A 76 3.21 -3.07 -3.27
C MET A 76 3.37 -4.48 -2.68
N ASP A 77 4.47 -5.13 -2.99
CA ASP A 77 4.83 -6.48 -2.55
C ASP A 77 6.01 -6.51 -1.57
N TRP A 78 6.30 -5.39 -0.96
CA TRP A 78 7.38 -5.18 0.00
C TRP A 78 6.88 -4.34 1.19
N LEU A 79 7.61 -4.39 2.28
CA LEU A 79 7.33 -3.59 3.49
C LEU A 79 8.45 -2.59 3.72
N CYS A 80 8.12 -1.45 4.31
CA CYS A 80 9.11 -0.46 4.73
C CYS A 80 10.02 -1.01 5.84
N ASP A 81 11.21 -0.47 5.95
CA ASP A 81 12.23 -0.90 6.91
C ASP A 81 11.83 -0.71 8.37
N ASN A 82 10.87 0.17 8.64
CA ASN A 82 10.31 0.41 9.98
C ASN A 82 9.13 -0.50 10.33
N VAL A 83 8.74 -1.41 9.46
CA VAL A 83 7.65 -2.38 9.70
C VAL A 83 8.24 -3.70 10.19
N GLU A 84 7.73 -4.19 11.30
CA GLU A 84 8.02 -5.54 11.79
C GLU A 84 7.01 -6.52 11.19
N GLY A 85 7.48 -7.57 10.57
CA GLY A 85 6.64 -8.59 9.97
C GLY A 85 7.11 -8.98 8.58
N SER A 86 6.30 -9.78 7.92
CA SER A 86 6.54 -10.23 6.55
C SER A 86 5.23 -10.33 5.79
N ILE A 87 5.32 -10.12 4.47
CA ILE A 87 4.20 -10.41 3.58
C ILE A 87 4.02 -11.93 3.52
N PRO A 88 2.79 -12.45 3.65
CA PRO A 88 2.56 -13.89 3.61
C PRO A 88 2.94 -14.47 2.26
N GLY A 89 3.51 -15.69 2.29
CA GLY A 89 3.68 -16.49 1.09
C GLY A 89 2.34 -17.00 0.57
N TYR A 90 2.31 -17.41 -0.69
CA TYR A 90 1.09 -17.89 -1.33
C TYR A 90 0.41 -19.03 -0.54
N ASP A 91 1.20 -19.94 0.03
CA ASP A 91 0.70 -21.08 0.81
C ASP A 91 0.10 -20.68 2.16
N GLU A 92 0.46 -19.52 2.67
CA GLU A 92 -0.05 -18.99 3.95
C GLU A 92 -1.39 -18.28 3.79
N ILE A 93 -1.84 -18.07 2.55
CA ILE A 93 -3.10 -17.41 2.23
C ILE A 93 -4.22 -18.44 2.22
N ILE A 94 -5.37 -18.09 2.80
CA ILE A 94 -6.55 -18.96 2.76
C ILE A 94 -6.93 -19.31 1.32
N PRO A 95 -7.28 -20.57 1.03
CA PRO A 95 -7.54 -21.01 -0.34
C PRO A 95 -8.52 -20.14 -1.14
N PRO A 96 -9.64 -19.66 -0.58
CA PRO A 96 -10.57 -18.82 -1.33
C PRO A 96 -9.99 -17.49 -1.82
N ALA A 97 -8.96 -16.97 -1.15
CA ALA A 97 -8.33 -15.69 -1.50
C ALA A 97 -7.15 -15.84 -2.47
N ARG A 98 -6.63 -17.04 -2.68
CA ARG A 98 -5.42 -17.29 -3.46
C ARG A 98 -5.50 -16.81 -4.89
N GLU A 99 -6.62 -17.05 -5.55
CA GLU A 99 -6.82 -16.63 -6.95
C GLU A 99 -6.74 -15.11 -7.10
N LEU A 100 -7.38 -14.38 -6.21
CA LEU A 100 -7.33 -12.92 -6.23
C LEU A 100 -5.92 -12.40 -5.97
N VAL A 101 -5.25 -12.95 -4.97
CA VAL A 101 -3.88 -12.54 -4.60
C VAL A 101 -2.89 -12.89 -5.72
N ARG A 102 -3.08 -14.02 -6.38
CA ARG A 102 -2.27 -14.40 -7.55
C ARG A 102 -2.41 -13.41 -8.69
N LEU A 103 -3.62 -12.92 -8.94
CA LEU A 103 -3.88 -11.91 -9.98
C LEU A 103 -3.25 -10.56 -9.64
N LEU A 104 -3.26 -10.17 -8.37
CA LEU A 104 -2.67 -8.92 -7.90
C LEU A 104 -1.15 -8.99 -7.78
N GLY A 105 -0.58 -10.19 -7.64
CA GLY A 105 0.85 -10.39 -7.49
C GLY A 105 1.43 -9.90 -6.17
N VAL A 106 0.62 -9.75 -5.13
CA VAL A 106 1.01 -9.19 -3.84
C VAL A 106 1.14 -10.29 -2.79
N TYR A 107 2.17 -11.09 -2.89
CA TYR A 107 2.55 -12.11 -1.92
C TYR A 107 4.06 -12.30 -1.92
N ARG A 108 4.60 -12.85 -0.84
CA ARG A 108 6.03 -13.11 -0.72
C ARG A 108 6.50 -14.05 -1.85
N ASP A 109 7.61 -13.67 -2.47
CA ASP A 109 8.19 -14.39 -3.61
C ASP A 109 7.28 -14.43 -4.85
N SER A 110 6.39 -13.42 -4.97
CA SER A 110 5.61 -13.27 -6.18
C SER A 110 6.52 -13.09 -7.40
N ILE A 111 6.34 -13.93 -8.38
CA ILE A 111 7.01 -13.76 -9.67
C ILE A 111 6.23 -12.66 -10.39
N PRO A 112 6.88 -11.55 -10.80
CA PRO A 112 6.20 -10.55 -11.62
C PRO A 112 5.57 -11.25 -12.83
N PRO A 113 4.35 -10.90 -13.23
CA PRO A 113 3.78 -11.44 -14.44
C PRO A 113 4.79 -11.18 -15.56
N GLN A 114 5.28 -12.26 -16.15
CA GLN A 114 6.09 -12.16 -17.34
C GLN A 114 5.23 -11.35 -18.31
N LYS A 115 5.75 -10.21 -18.76
CA LYS A 115 5.19 -9.58 -19.94
C LYS A 115 5.21 -10.65 -21.00
N GLU A 116 4.05 -11.20 -21.32
CA GLU A 116 3.91 -11.94 -22.55
C GLU A 116 4.38 -11.00 -23.64
N GLU A 117 5.60 -11.20 -24.10
CA GLU A 117 5.99 -10.63 -25.37
C GLU A 117 4.98 -11.21 -26.34
N LYS A 118 4.03 -10.38 -26.76
CA LYS A 118 3.22 -10.73 -27.91
C LYS A 118 4.20 -10.87 -29.06
N GLN A 119 4.63 -12.08 -29.29
CA GLN A 119 5.24 -12.44 -30.55
C GLN A 119 4.16 -12.28 -31.62
N LEU A 120 4.29 -11.20 -32.33
CA LEU A 120 3.60 -11.06 -33.60
C LEU A 120 4.14 -12.12 -34.58
#